data_7fbbb6c2eb9aa7534a66e3eaf747f862
#
_entry.id   7fbbb6c2eb9aa7534a66e3eaf747f862
#
_cell.length_a   1.000
_cell.length_b   1.000
_cell.length_c   1.000
_cell.angle_alpha   90.00
_cell.angle_beta   90.00
_cell.angle_gamma   90.00
#
_symmetry.space_group_name_H-M   'P 1'
#
loop_
_entity.id
_entity.type
_entity.pdbx_description
1 polymer ?
#
loop_
_entity_poly.entity_id
_entity_poly.type
_entity_poly.pdbx_seq_one_letter_code
_entity_poly.pdbx_strand_id
1 'polypeptide(L)'
;PLSVSPAKNGADIVIHSLTKFINGTSDTIAGVVCSDKEFIHSLRDVNDGAFMLMGATMDSLRAASVLKNMRTLHIRIKKHSENAMYLAKSFEKDGIKAVYPGLESHPSHKVFSKMMNQEYGYGGMVTIDVGSLEIANKLMEKMQNKNLGYLAVSLGFYKTLFCAPGSS
;
A
#
# COMPACT_ATOMS: atom_id res chain seq x y z
N PRO A 1 1.62 -5.67 5.70
CA PRO A 1 2.21 -6.64 6.66
C PRO A 1 2.74 -7.92 6.01
N LEU A 2 2.27 -8.28 4.80
CA LEU A 2 2.70 -9.53 4.16
C LEU A 2 4.08 -9.41 3.51
N SER A 3 4.32 -8.33 2.75
CA SER A 3 5.62 -8.12 2.08
C SER A 3 6.75 -7.84 3.06
N VAL A 4 6.51 -7.06 4.11
CA VAL A 4 7.46 -6.79 5.19
C VAL A 4 6.73 -6.87 6.53
N SER A 5 7.34 -7.53 7.52
CA SER A 5 6.86 -7.53 8.90
C SER A 5 7.70 -6.53 9.72
N PRO A 6 7.18 -5.33 10.06
CA PRO A 6 7.94 -4.36 10.83
C PRO A 6 8.35 -4.89 12.21
N ALA A 7 7.49 -5.65 12.88
CA ALA A 7 7.79 -6.25 14.18
C ALA A 7 9.01 -7.20 14.13
N LYS A 8 9.15 -8.01 13.06
CA LYS A 8 10.33 -8.87 12.87
C LYS A 8 11.61 -8.06 12.61
N ASN A 9 11.49 -6.80 12.27
CA ASN A 9 12.58 -5.86 12.03
C ASN A 9 12.76 -4.85 13.17
N GLY A 10 12.23 -5.14 14.37
CA GLY A 10 12.49 -4.39 15.59
C GLY A 10 11.51 -3.26 15.89
N ALA A 11 10.36 -3.18 15.21
CA ALA A 11 9.32 -2.20 15.54
C ALA A 11 8.44 -2.69 16.68
N ASP A 12 8.33 -1.91 17.76
CA ASP A 12 7.49 -2.22 18.93
C ASP A 12 6.02 -1.90 18.66
N ILE A 13 5.76 -0.86 17.86
CA ILE A 13 4.40 -0.42 17.50
C ILE A 13 4.28 -0.41 15.98
N VAL A 14 3.28 -1.09 15.46
CA VAL A 14 2.99 -1.15 14.02
C VAL A 14 1.62 -0.57 13.74
N ILE A 15 1.56 0.41 12.85
CA ILE A 15 0.30 1.03 12.43
C ILE A 15 0.05 0.70 10.96
N HIS A 16 -1.16 0.25 10.65
CA HIS A 16 -1.58 0.04 9.27
C HIS A 16 -2.85 0.82 8.93
N SER A 17 -2.87 1.38 7.73
CA SER A 17 -4.12 1.81 7.11
C SER A 17 -4.85 0.57 6.59
N LEU A 18 -5.95 0.22 7.25
CA LEU A 18 -6.84 -0.83 6.75
C LEU A 18 -7.55 -0.40 5.46
N THR A 19 -7.77 0.90 5.29
CA THR A 19 -8.36 1.54 4.08
C THR A 19 -7.67 1.11 2.78
N LYS A 20 -6.37 0.85 2.82
CA LYS A 20 -5.52 0.64 1.64
C LYS A 20 -5.49 -0.85 1.23
N PHE A 21 -4.32 -1.43 1.08
CA PHE A 21 -4.13 -2.80 0.62
C PHE A 21 -4.88 -3.87 1.43
N ILE A 22 -5.04 -3.66 2.75
CA ILE A 22 -5.68 -4.66 3.62
C ILE A 22 -7.15 -4.82 3.23
N ASN A 23 -7.88 -3.72 3.13
CA ASN A 23 -9.28 -3.74 2.65
C ASN A 23 -9.34 -3.98 1.13
N GLY A 24 -8.66 -3.17 0.33
CA GLY A 24 -8.51 -3.36 -1.12
C GLY A 24 -9.70 -2.95 -1.98
N THR A 25 -10.79 -2.47 -1.40
CA THR A 25 -12.04 -2.13 -2.09
C THR A 25 -12.37 -0.64 -2.07
N SER A 26 -11.57 0.17 -1.34
CA SER A 26 -11.73 1.64 -1.23
C SER A 26 -13.10 2.12 -0.74
N ASP A 27 -13.81 1.28 0.02
CA ASP A 27 -15.16 1.53 0.55
C ASP A 27 -15.20 1.73 2.07
N THR A 28 -14.04 1.68 2.74
CA THR A 28 -13.94 1.78 4.21
C THR A 28 -12.72 2.58 4.60
N ILE A 29 -12.88 3.53 5.51
CA ILE A 29 -11.79 4.24 6.15
C ILE A 29 -11.57 3.62 7.53
N ALA A 30 -10.37 3.07 7.75
CA ALA A 30 -10.02 2.42 9.00
C ALA A 30 -8.50 2.29 9.19
N GLY A 31 -8.09 2.13 10.44
CA GLY A 31 -6.71 1.88 10.84
C GLY A 31 -6.62 0.78 11.89
N VAL A 32 -5.43 0.27 12.11
CA VAL A 32 -5.13 -0.68 13.19
C VAL A 32 -3.79 -0.35 13.80
N VAL A 33 -3.71 -0.48 15.11
CA VAL A 33 -2.48 -0.43 15.90
C VAL A 33 -2.22 -1.84 16.43
N CYS A 34 -1.01 -2.32 16.23
CA CYS A 34 -0.53 -3.61 16.70
C CYS A 34 0.70 -3.38 17.58
N SER A 35 0.69 -3.89 18.79
CA SER A 35 1.80 -3.86 19.75
C SER A 35 1.64 -4.97 20.77
N ASP A 36 2.46 -4.96 21.82
CA ASP A 36 2.27 -5.84 22.96
C ASP A 36 0.93 -5.59 23.69
N LYS A 37 0.60 -6.51 24.57
CA LYS A 37 -0.68 -6.49 25.27
C LYS A 37 -0.79 -5.31 26.22
N GLU A 38 0.30 -4.95 26.88
CA GLU A 38 0.33 -3.88 27.90
C GLU A 38 0.08 -2.53 27.22
N PHE A 39 0.79 -2.22 26.15
CA PHE A 39 0.57 -1.01 25.36
C PHE A 39 -0.87 -0.91 24.80
N ILE A 40 -1.41 -1.99 24.26
CA ILE A 40 -2.79 -1.98 23.74
C ILE A 40 -3.80 -1.79 24.88
N HIS A 41 -3.56 -2.36 26.07
CA HIS A 41 -4.41 -2.12 27.23
C HIS A 41 -4.38 -0.66 27.69
N SER A 42 -3.19 -0.01 27.73
CA SER A 42 -3.08 1.40 28.10
C SER A 42 -3.87 2.31 27.16
N LEU A 43 -3.90 2.03 25.87
CA LEU A 43 -4.70 2.80 24.91
C LEU A 43 -6.20 2.69 25.13
N ARG A 44 -6.66 1.65 25.83
CA ARG A 44 -8.08 1.35 26.10
C ARG A 44 -8.49 1.63 27.53
N ASP A 45 -7.59 2.17 28.35
CA ASP A 45 -7.90 2.52 29.74
C ASP A 45 -9.07 3.53 29.79
N VAL A 46 -9.95 3.35 30.78
CA VAL A 46 -11.18 4.15 30.89
C VAL A 46 -10.88 5.60 31.27
N ASN A 47 -9.81 5.84 32.05
CA ASN A 47 -9.50 7.16 32.61
C ASN A 47 -8.62 7.99 31.63
N ASP A 48 -7.63 7.39 30.99
CA ASP A 48 -6.62 8.11 30.23
C ASP A 48 -6.25 7.47 28.88
N GLY A 49 -6.86 6.36 28.54
CA GLY A 49 -6.61 5.67 27.29
C GLY A 49 -7.06 6.46 26.05
N ALA A 50 -6.12 6.71 25.13
CA ALA A 50 -6.37 7.52 23.95
C ALA A 50 -7.56 7.01 23.09
N PHE A 51 -7.75 5.71 22.95
CA PHE A 51 -8.88 5.16 22.21
C PHE A 51 -10.21 5.36 22.91
N MET A 52 -10.20 5.27 24.24
CA MET A 52 -11.40 5.51 25.04
C MET A 52 -11.81 6.98 24.99
N LEU A 53 -10.87 7.89 25.22
CA LEU A 53 -11.14 9.33 25.26
C LEU A 53 -11.51 9.92 23.89
N MET A 54 -10.90 9.44 22.80
CA MET A 54 -11.18 9.92 21.44
C MET A 54 -12.28 9.14 20.71
N GLY A 55 -12.78 8.06 21.28
CA GLY A 55 -13.79 7.22 20.65
C GLY A 55 -13.33 6.53 19.36
N ALA A 56 -12.02 6.31 19.21
CA ALA A 56 -11.42 5.73 18.00
C ALA A 56 -11.68 4.21 17.91
N THR A 57 -12.95 3.81 17.87
CA THR A 57 -13.38 2.42 17.80
C THR A 57 -14.13 2.15 16.50
N MET A 58 -13.72 1.10 15.80
CA MET A 58 -14.38 0.69 14.56
C MET A 58 -15.73 0.03 14.87
N ASP A 59 -16.77 0.40 14.13
CA ASP A 59 -18.06 -0.27 14.21
C ASP A 59 -18.03 -1.69 13.64
N SER A 60 -18.99 -2.50 14.04
CA SER A 60 -19.05 -3.92 13.72
C SER A 60 -19.23 -4.21 12.21
N LEU A 61 -19.95 -3.35 11.47
CA LEU A 61 -20.18 -3.54 10.03
C LEU A 61 -18.90 -3.30 9.24
N ARG A 62 -18.15 -2.22 9.55
CA ARG A 62 -16.83 -1.97 8.94
C ARG A 62 -15.84 -3.06 9.32
N ALA A 63 -15.83 -3.51 10.57
CA ALA A 63 -14.97 -4.59 11.01
C ALA A 63 -15.25 -5.89 10.25
N ALA A 64 -16.51 -6.25 10.07
CA ALA A 64 -16.92 -7.42 9.30
C ALA A 64 -16.52 -7.32 7.82
N SER A 65 -16.69 -6.13 7.20
CA SER A 65 -16.29 -5.87 5.82
C SER A 65 -14.78 -6.04 5.64
N VAL A 66 -13.99 -5.39 6.49
CA VAL A 66 -12.52 -5.51 6.44
C VAL A 66 -12.08 -6.96 6.64
N LEU A 67 -12.65 -7.67 7.61
CA LEU A 67 -12.34 -9.08 7.86
C LEU A 67 -12.65 -9.96 6.64
N LYS A 68 -13.78 -9.73 5.97
CA LYS A 68 -14.15 -10.41 4.72
C LYS A 68 -13.10 -10.16 3.63
N ASN A 69 -12.71 -8.90 3.42
CA ASN A 69 -11.78 -8.50 2.38
C ASN A 69 -10.33 -8.96 2.65
N MET A 70 -9.94 -9.08 3.92
CA MET A 70 -8.64 -9.65 4.32
C MET A 70 -8.42 -11.09 3.85
N ARG A 71 -9.48 -11.87 3.62
CA ARG A 71 -9.38 -13.26 3.16
C ARG A 71 -8.65 -13.39 1.83
N THR A 72 -8.69 -12.38 0.98
CA THR A 72 -8.01 -12.36 -0.31
C THR A 72 -6.71 -11.56 -0.32
N LEU A 73 -6.30 -11.02 0.83
CA LEU A 73 -5.14 -10.12 0.92
C LEU A 73 -3.87 -10.76 0.37
N HIS A 74 -3.59 -12.01 0.73
CA HIS A 74 -2.41 -12.74 0.29
C HIS A 74 -2.36 -12.91 -1.24
N ILE A 75 -3.48 -13.24 -1.87
CA ILE A 75 -3.58 -13.37 -3.34
C ILE A 75 -3.36 -12.01 -4.00
N ARG A 76 -4.02 -10.97 -3.49
CA ARG A 76 -3.95 -9.61 -4.06
C ARG A 76 -2.54 -9.03 -3.97
N ILE A 77 -1.88 -9.13 -2.81
CA ILE A 77 -0.52 -8.59 -2.64
C ILE A 77 0.47 -9.32 -3.56
N LYS A 78 0.38 -10.63 -3.67
CA LYS A 78 1.22 -11.40 -4.60
C LYS A 78 1.02 -10.90 -6.04
N LYS A 79 -0.22 -10.78 -6.48
CA LYS A 79 -0.54 -10.32 -7.84
C LYS A 79 -0.14 -8.87 -8.09
N HIS A 80 -0.33 -7.98 -7.11
CA HIS A 80 0.18 -6.60 -7.20
C HIS A 80 1.69 -6.56 -7.40
N SER A 81 2.46 -7.35 -6.63
CA SER A 81 3.91 -7.41 -6.76
C SER A 81 4.37 -7.96 -8.12
N GLU A 82 3.74 -9.04 -8.60
CA GLU A 82 4.02 -9.62 -9.92
C GLU A 82 3.78 -8.60 -11.03
N ASN A 83 2.64 -7.94 -11.01
CA ASN A 83 2.28 -6.93 -12.01
C ASN A 83 3.23 -5.71 -11.95
N ALA A 84 3.56 -5.24 -10.75
CA ALA A 84 4.47 -4.12 -10.57
C ALA A 84 5.88 -4.45 -11.07
N MET A 85 6.39 -5.64 -10.79
CA MET A 85 7.69 -6.10 -11.30
C MET A 85 7.69 -6.17 -12.83
N TYR A 86 6.65 -6.74 -13.42
CA TYR A 86 6.51 -6.80 -14.87
C TYR A 86 6.53 -5.41 -15.51
N LEU A 87 5.73 -4.48 -14.98
CA LEU A 87 5.67 -3.10 -15.48
C LEU A 87 6.99 -2.37 -15.31
N ALA A 88 7.60 -2.45 -14.13
CA ALA A 88 8.87 -1.78 -13.86
C ALA A 88 9.98 -2.24 -14.80
N LYS A 89 10.12 -3.56 -15.03
CA LYS A 89 11.08 -4.11 -16.00
C LYS A 89 10.76 -3.69 -17.44
N SER A 90 9.48 -3.63 -17.81
CA SER A 90 9.08 -3.19 -19.14
C SER A 90 9.44 -1.72 -19.36
N PHE A 91 9.20 -0.86 -18.39
CA PHE A 91 9.59 0.55 -18.47
C PHE A 91 11.11 0.73 -18.60
N GLU A 92 11.91 0.02 -17.80
CA GLU A 92 13.38 0.07 -17.96
C GLU A 92 13.83 -0.37 -19.35
N LYS A 93 13.25 -1.46 -19.87
CA LYS A 93 13.55 -1.97 -21.22
C LYS A 93 13.24 -0.93 -22.31
N ASP A 94 12.17 -0.16 -22.13
CA ASP A 94 11.74 0.87 -23.07
C ASP A 94 12.46 2.22 -22.83
N GLY A 95 13.45 2.27 -21.93
CA GLY A 95 14.23 3.47 -21.62
C GLY A 95 13.51 4.47 -20.73
N ILE A 96 12.37 4.10 -20.11
CA ILE A 96 11.64 4.94 -19.17
C ILE A 96 12.20 4.69 -17.77
N LYS A 97 12.62 5.76 -17.10
CA LYS A 97 13.13 5.66 -15.73
C LYS A 97 12.02 5.24 -14.78
N ALA A 98 12.12 4.02 -14.27
CA ALA A 98 11.22 3.48 -13.26
C ALA A 98 11.89 3.43 -11.88
N VAL A 99 11.13 3.72 -10.84
CA VAL A 99 11.55 3.59 -9.44
C VAL A 99 10.69 2.51 -8.80
N TYR A 100 11.31 1.38 -8.52
CA TYR A 100 10.64 0.23 -7.91
C TYR A 100 11.66 -0.59 -7.10
N PRO A 101 11.39 -0.92 -5.83
CA PRO A 101 12.36 -1.62 -4.98
C PRO A 101 12.79 -3.00 -5.49
N GLY A 102 11.99 -3.60 -6.37
CA GLY A 102 12.28 -4.88 -7.01
C GLY A 102 13.30 -4.82 -8.15
N LEU A 103 13.62 -3.63 -8.66
CA LEU A 103 14.67 -3.48 -9.67
C LEU A 103 16.04 -3.44 -9.01
N GLU A 104 17.03 -4.10 -9.61
CA GLU A 104 18.42 -4.10 -9.13
C GLU A 104 19.04 -2.69 -9.18
N SER A 105 18.56 -1.85 -10.08
CA SER A 105 18.92 -0.43 -10.20
C SER A 105 18.45 0.43 -9.02
N HIS A 106 17.47 -0.05 -8.22
CA HIS A 106 16.95 0.71 -7.08
C HIS A 106 17.96 0.73 -5.92
N PRO A 107 18.29 1.90 -5.34
CA PRO A 107 19.35 2.02 -4.33
C PRO A 107 19.08 1.18 -3.06
N SER A 108 17.83 0.95 -2.70
CA SER A 108 17.44 0.15 -1.54
C SER A 108 17.12 -1.32 -1.88
N HIS A 109 17.35 -1.78 -3.11
CA HIS A 109 17.01 -3.14 -3.53
C HIS A 109 17.57 -4.21 -2.59
N LYS A 110 18.85 -4.15 -2.29
CA LYS A 110 19.55 -5.13 -1.43
C LYS A 110 19.02 -5.12 0.01
N VAL A 111 18.70 -3.96 0.54
CA VAL A 111 18.17 -3.81 1.92
C VAL A 111 16.74 -4.36 1.97
N PHE A 112 15.91 -3.96 1.02
CA PHE A 112 14.52 -4.41 0.96
C PHE A 112 14.43 -5.93 0.76
N SER A 113 15.27 -6.51 -0.11
CA SER A 113 15.34 -7.95 -0.37
C SER A 113 15.67 -8.79 0.85
N LYS A 114 16.42 -8.25 1.82
CA LYS A 114 16.73 -8.92 3.09
C LYS A 114 15.55 -8.90 4.08
N MET A 115 14.70 -7.86 4.02
CA MET A 115 13.60 -7.68 4.96
C MET A 115 12.28 -8.25 4.44
N MET A 116 12.12 -8.38 3.13
CA MET A 116 10.86 -8.80 2.54
C MET A 116 10.60 -10.29 2.67
N ASN A 117 9.32 -10.65 2.66
CA ASN A 117 8.89 -12.01 2.43
C ASN A 117 8.86 -12.28 0.92
N GLN A 118 9.73 -13.18 0.45
CA GLN A 118 9.89 -13.49 -0.96
C GLN A 118 8.59 -13.97 -1.62
N GLU A 119 7.72 -14.62 -0.87
CA GLU A 119 6.42 -15.07 -1.38
C GLU A 119 5.54 -13.92 -1.88
N TYR A 120 5.63 -12.75 -1.24
CA TYR A 120 4.79 -11.58 -1.53
C TYR A 120 5.50 -10.47 -2.30
N GLY A 121 6.82 -10.59 -2.49
CA GLY A 121 7.62 -9.68 -3.31
C GLY A 121 7.67 -8.23 -2.81
N TYR A 122 7.96 -7.33 -3.73
CA TYR A 122 8.36 -5.94 -3.46
C TYR A 122 7.19 -4.94 -3.40
N GLY A 123 5.94 -5.41 -3.43
CA GLY A 123 4.75 -4.57 -3.37
C GLY A 123 4.24 -4.09 -4.73
N GLY A 124 3.14 -3.34 -4.71
CA GLY A 124 2.37 -2.99 -5.90
C GLY A 124 2.50 -1.54 -6.36
N MET A 125 3.53 -0.80 -5.92
CA MET A 125 3.71 0.61 -6.28
C MET A 125 4.93 0.78 -7.19
N VAL A 126 4.71 1.37 -8.36
CA VAL A 126 5.75 1.73 -9.32
C VAL A 126 5.65 3.22 -9.61
N THR A 127 6.76 3.94 -9.56
CA THR A 127 6.85 5.34 -9.99
C THR A 127 7.64 5.39 -11.30
N ILE A 128 7.19 6.19 -12.24
CA ILE A 128 7.92 6.47 -13.49
C ILE A 128 8.21 7.95 -13.60
N ASP A 129 9.38 8.28 -14.11
CA ASP A 129 9.78 9.65 -14.43
C ASP A 129 9.53 9.89 -15.91
N VAL A 130 8.58 10.76 -16.21
CA VAL A 130 8.20 11.11 -17.59
C VAL A 130 8.74 12.50 -18.00
N GLY A 131 9.60 13.10 -17.16
CA GLY A 131 10.34 14.32 -17.45
C GLY A 131 9.61 15.63 -17.13
N SER A 132 8.29 15.70 -17.27
CA SER A 132 7.54 16.92 -16.93
C SER A 132 6.12 16.65 -16.48
N LEU A 133 5.55 17.61 -15.73
CA LEU A 133 4.15 17.55 -15.28
C LEU A 133 3.17 17.55 -16.47
N GLU A 134 3.48 18.30 -17.52
CA GLU A 134 2.65 18.33 -18.73
C GLU A 134 2.55 16.96 -19.39
N ILE A 135 3.67 16.24 -19.52
CA ILE A 135 3.70 14.88 -20.05
C ILE A 135 2.96 13.93 -19.12
N ALA A 136 3.14 14.05 -17.81
CA ALA A 136 2.43 13.24 -16.82
C ALA A 136 0.90 13.42 -16.94
N ASN A 137 0.42 14.65 -17.06
CA ASN A 137 -1.02 14.93 -17.23
C ASN A 137 -1.56 14.34 -18.53
N LYS A 138 -0.85 14.49 -19.65
CA LYS A 138 -1.24 13.89 -20.93
C LYS A 138 -1.25 12.36 -20.87
N LEU A 139 -0.31 11.76 -20.16
CA LEU A 139 -0.27 10.32 -19.94
C LEU A 139 -1.48 9.86 -19.13
N MET A 140 -1.78 10.53 -18.01
CA MET A 140 -2.95 10.20 -17.17
C MET A 140 -4.27 10.30 -17.95
N GLU A 141 -4.44 11.37 -18.73
CA GLU A 141 -5.60 11.54 -19.62
C GLU A 141 -5.74 10.38 -20.62
N LYS A 142 -4.65 10.01 -21.29
CA LYS A 142 -4.64 8.86 -22.21
C LYS A 142 -4.96 7.54 -21.50
N MET A 143 -4.43 7.32 -20.30
CA MET A 143 -4.71 6.12 -19.54
C MET A 143 -6.19 6.05 -19.14
N GLN A 144 -6.77 7.17 -18.72
CA GLN A 144 -8.18 7.27 -18.37
C GLN A 144 -9.07 7.03 -19.59
N ASN A 145 -8.79 7.65 -20.73
CA ASN A 145 -9.56 7.50 -21.97
C ASN A 145 -9.50 6.06 -22.53
N LYS A 146 -8.40 5.34 -22.23
CA LYS A 146 -8.25 3.92 -22.61
C LYS A 146 -8.73 2.94 -21.54
N ASN A 147 -9.33 3.42 -20.46
CA ASN A 147 -9.77 2.60 -19.32
C ASN A 147 -8.69 1.69 -18.73
N LEU A 148 -7.42 2.17 -18.68
CA LEU A 148 -6.28 1.41 -18.15
C LEU A 148 -6.19 1.45 -16.62
N GLY A 149 -7.11 2.11 -15.95
CA GLY A 149 -7.19 2.24 -14.49
C GLY A 149 -7.99 3.45 -14.08
N TYR A 150 -7.81 3.87 -12.83
CA TYR A 150 -8.52 5.01 -12.27
C TYR A 150 -7.54 6.09 -11.82
N LEU A 151 -7.85 7.34 -12.16
CA LEU A 151 -7.16 8.50 -11.59
C LEU A 151 -7.63 8.68 -10.15
N ALA A 152 -6.76 8.40 -9.20
CA ALA A 152 -7.11 8.51 -7.78
C ALA A 152 -5.86 8.60 -6.90
N VAL A 153 -5.93 9.45 -5.88
CA VAL A 153 -4.92 9.57 -4.83
C VAL A 153 -5.24 8.54 -3.74
N SER A 154 -5.03 7.27 -4.03
CA SER A 154 -5.21 6.15 -3.09
C SER A 154 -4.25 5.01 -3.42
N LEU A 155 -4.24 3.96 -2.61
CA LEU A 155 -3.35 2.81 -2.74
C LEU A 155 -4.09 1.51 -2.48
N GLY A 156 -3.65 0.42 -3.12
CA GLY A 156 -4.06 -0.93 -2.75
C GLY A 156 -5.45 -1.36 -3.21
N PHE A 157 -6.07 -0.59 -4.08
CA PHE A 157 -7.32 -0.99 -4.73
C PHE A 157 -7.08 -2.21 -5.63
N TYR A 158 -8.09 -3.06 -5.80
CA TYR A 158 -7.96 -4.28 -6.63
C TYR A 158 -7.79 -4.02 -8.13
N LYS A 159 -8.01 -2.78 -8.57
CA LYS A 159 -7.72 -2.31 -9.94
C LYS A 159 -6.56 -1.34 -9.93
N THR A 160 -5.99 -1.07 -11.10
CA THR A 160 -4.91 -0.11 -11.25
C THR A 160 -5.34 1.30 -10.89
N LEU A 161 -4.57 1.95 -10.03
CA LEU A 161 -4.69 3.38 -9.73
C LEU A 161 -3.45 4.09 -10.26
N PHE A 162 -3.62 5.32 -10.70
CA PHE A 162 -2.52 6.20 -11.10
C PHE A 162 -2.79 7.64 -10.69
N CYS A 163 -1.73 8.37 -10.38
CA CYS A 163 -1.76 9.80 -10.12
C CYS A 163 -0.36 10.39 -10.39
N ALA A 164 -0.29 11.71 -10.55
CA ALA A 164 0.97 12.44 -10.56
C ALA A 164 1.01 13.37 -9.34
N PRO A 165 2.06 13.31 -8.49
CA PRO A 165 2.24 14.26 -7.41
C PRO A 165 2.38 15.68 -7.98
N GLY A 166 1.62 16.63 -7.43
CA GLY A 166 1.63 18.03 -7.89
C GLY A 166 0.70 18.34 -9.06
N SER A 167 -0.06 17.38 -9.58
CA SER A 167 -1.20 17.68 -10.45
C SER A 167 -2.36 18.15 -9.56
N SER A 168 -2.70 19.42 -9.66
CA SER A 168 -3.90 20.01 -9.06
C SER A 168 -5.08 19.89 -10.00
#